data_f8d84d7686670269798df08b73437705
#
_entry.id   f8d84d7686670269798df08b73437705
#
_cell.length_a   1.000
_cell.length_b   1.000
_cell.length_c   1.000
_cell.angle_alpha   90.00
_cell.angle_beta   90.00
_cell.angle_gamma   90.00
#
_symmetry.space_group_name_H-M   'P 1'
#
loop_
_entity.id
_entity.type
_entity.pdbx_description
1 polymer ?
#
loop_
_entity_poly.entity_id
_entity_poly.type
_entity_poly.pdbx_seq_one_letter_code
_entity_poly.pdbx_strand_id
1 'polypeptide(L)'
;MATRLVTARQQQRAAQSFNFFSCLAVLLMPAIIPMLLWIAASIFAYSAVAHHPNPRVREYLTPAGHRFYGLVGSLVVVLNFSSQLAGWVGGWWQLAVLLWTISILVVVPLGVRDIRRAQREPWQDMTIETEAV
;
A
#
# COMPACT_ATOMS: atom_id res chain seq x y z
N MET A 1 -9.67 8.01 32.52
CA MET A 1 -9.59 7.69 31.09
C MET A 1 -9.64 8.97 30.26
N ALA A 2 -8.70 9.14 29.38
CA ALA A 2 -8.73 10.25 28.43
C ALA A 2 -9.58 9.85 27.20
N THR A 3 -10.30 10.81 26.64
CA THR A 3 -11.00 10.64 25.39
C THR A 3 -10.23 11.35 24.27
N ARG A 4 -10.27 10.79 23.07
CA ARG A 4 -9.64 11.36 21.90
C ARG A 4 -10.64 11.44 20.76
N LEU A 5 -10.69 12.60 20.11
CA LEU A 5 -11.49 12.78 18.91
C LEU A 5 -10.69 12.29 17.70
N VAL A 6 -11.29 11.40 16.93
CA VAL A 6 -10.77 11.00 15.62
C VAL A 6 -11.67 11.64 14.57
N THR A 7 -11.12 12.62 13.85
CA THR A 7 -11.91 13.37 12.86
C THR A 7 -12.19 12.53 11.62
N ALA A 8 -13.23 12.89 10.88
CA ALA A 8 -13.54 12.27 9.59
C ALA A 8 -12.35 12.35 8.63
N ARG A 9 -11.63 13.48 8.62
CA ARG A 9 -10.46 13.67 7.79
C ARG A 9 -9.33 12.72 8.16
N GLN A 10 -9.07 12.51 9.45
CA GLN A 10 -8.06 11.56 9.92
C GLN A 10 -8.39 10.14 9.49
N GLN A 11 -9.65 9.74 9.59
CA GLN A 11 -10.12 8.42 9.16
C GLN A 11 -9.94 8.24 7.66
N GLN A 12 -10.32 9.23 6.86
CA GLN A 12 -10.15 9.20 5.42
C GLN A 12 -8.68 9.06 5.02
N ARG A 13 -7.80 9.86 5.62
CA ARG A 13 -6.36 9.80 5.37
C ARG A 13 -5.76 8.44 5.76
N ALA A 14 -6.19 7.89 6.89
CA ALA A 14 -5.75 6.56 7.31
C ALA A 14 -6.18 5.49 6.31
N ALA A 15 -7.42 5.55 5.83
CA ALA A 15 -7.93 4.61 4.82
C ALA A 15 -7.18 4.71 3.49
N GLN A 16 -6.72 5.89 3.12
CA GLN A 16 -6.03 6.14 1.84
C GLN A 16 -4.52 5.92 1.91
N SER A 17 -3.91 5.99 3.09
CA SER A 17 -2.46 6.10 3.25
C SER A 17 -1.69 4.93 2.65
N PHE A 18 -2.09 3.70 2.94
CA PHE A 18 -1.38 2.52 2.46
C PHE A 18 -1.44 2.42 0.92
N ASN A 19 -2.61 2.65 0.34
CA ASN A 19 -2.78 2.67 -1.12
C ASN A 19 -1.98 3.78 -1.77
N PHE A 20 -1.99 4.98 -1.19
CA PHE A 20 -1.27 6.12 -1.74
C PHE A 20 0.24 5.86 -1.79
N PHE A 21 0.83 5.45 -0.68
CA PHE A 21 2.27 5.20 -0.62
C PHE A 21 2.68 3.96 -1.42
N SER A 22 1.82 2.94 -1.49
CA SER A 22 2.08 1.77 -2.33
C SER A 22 2.09 2.13 -3.82
N CYS A 23 1.13 2.95 -4.26
CA CYS A 23 1.10 3.45 -5.64
C CYS A 23 2.34 4.29 -5.95
N LEU A 24 2.71 5.19 -5.05
CA LEU A 24 3.88 6.05 -5.21
C LEU A 24 5.16 5.21 -5.28
N ALA A 25 5.32 4.24 -4.39
CA ALA A 25 6.49 3.35 -4.37
C ALA A 25 6.61 2.55 -5.67
N VAL A 26 5.48 2.04 -6.19
CA VAL A 26 5.47 1.28 -7.44
C VAL A 26 5.80 2.18 -8.63
N LEU A 27 5.27 3.39 -8.69
CA LEU A 27 5.58 4.34 -9.76
C LEU A 27 7.06 4.73 -9.76
N LEU A 28 7.68 4.79 -8.59
CA LEU A 28 9.09 5.13 -8.42
C LEU A 28 10.01 3.89 -8.36
N MET A 29 9.48 2.72 -8.69
CA MET A 29 10.24 1.46 -8.60
C MET A 29 11.61 1.49 -9.29
N PRO A 30 11.79 2.10 -10.48
CA PRO A 30 13.12 2.16 -11.10
C PRO A 30 14.17 2.87 -10.26
N ALA A 31 13.78 3.78 -9.37
CA ALA A 31 14.68 4.44 -8.44
C ALA A 31 15.14 3.53 -7.29
N ILE A 32 14.45 2.40 -7.06
CA ILE A 32 14.74 1.36 -6.06
C ILE A 32 14.57 1.85 -4.62
N ILE A 33 15.25 2.91 -4.21
CA ILE A 33 15.27 3.40 -2.82
C ILE A 33 13.88 3.71 -2.29
N PRO A 34 12.98 4.44 -2.99
CA PRO A 34 11.62 4.66 -2.49
C PRO A 34 10.85 3.37 -2.24
N MET A 35 11.02 2.37 -3.10
CA MET A 35 10.36 1.06 -2.93
C MET A 35 10.86 0.35 -1.67
N LEU A 36 12.18 0.31 -1.46
CA LEU A 36 12.77 -0.31 -0.28
C LEU A 36 12.36 0.41 1.00
N LEU A 37 12.35 1.73 1.00
CA LEU A 37 11.91 2.53 2.14
C LEU A 37 10.45 2.26 2.48
N TRP A 38 9.59 2.15 1.46
CA TRP A 38 8.18 1.85 1.69
C TRP A 38 7.96 0.43 2.16
N ILE A 39 8.69 -0.56 1.64
CA ILE A 39 8.61 -1.94 2.14
C ILE A 39 8.90 -1.96 3.64
N ALA A 40 9.95 -1.30 4.09
CA ALA A 40 10.29 -1.21 5.51
C ALA A 40 9.25 -0.44 6.31
N ALA A 41 8.85 0.74 5.85
CA ALA A 41 7.88 1.60 6.53
C ALA A 41 6.46 1.03 6.51
N SER A 42 6.11 0.23 5.50
CA SER A 42 4.77 -0.32 5.35
C SER A 42 4.38 -1.25 6.50
N ILE A 43 5.33 -1.92 7.11
CA ILE A 43 5.08 -2.78 8.26
C ILE A 43 4.48 -1.96 9.40
N PHE A 44 5.06 -0.81 9.70
CA PHE A 44 4.57 0.10 10.73
C PHE A 44 3.25 0.75 10.32
N ALA A 45 3.14 1.20 9.09
CA ALA A 45 1.92 1.79 8.55
C ALA A 45 0.77 0.79 8.56
N TYR A 46 1.01 -0.44 8.15
CA TYR A 46 0.02 -1.52 8.18
C TYR A 46 -0.45 -1.78 9.62
N SER A 47 0.48 -1.91 10.55
CA SER A 47 0.16 -2.14 11.95
C SER A 47 -0.67 -0.99 12.53
N ALA A 48 -0.30 0.25 12.26
CA ALA A 48 -1.02 1.42 12.74
C ALA A 48 -2.48 1.46 12.23
N VAL A 49 -2.68 1.19 10.95
CA VAL A 49 -4.03 1.20 10.34
C VAL A 49 -4.84 -0.04 10.76
N ALA A 50 -4.18 -1.20 10.92
CA ALA A 50 -4.85 -2.43 11.36
C ALA A 50 -5.43 -2.31 12.76
N HIS A 51 -4.88 -1.43 13.60
CA HIS A 51 -5.38 -1.15 14.94
C HIS A 51 -6.26 0.11 15.01
N HIS A 52 -6.68 0.65 13.87
CA HIS A 52 -7.54 1.82 13.84
C HIS A 52 -8.90 1.50 14.48
N PRO A 53 -9.44 2.41 15.31
CA PRO A 53 -10.71 2.17 15.99
C PRO A 53 -11.91 2.04 15.07
N ASN A 54 -11.87 2.63 13.87
CA ASN A 54 -12.96 2.51 12.90
C ASN A 54 -12.76 1.26 12.03
N PRO A 55 -13.66 0.25 12.10
CA PRO A 55 -13.55 -0.95 11.29
C PRO A 55 -13.56 -0.67 9.77
N ARG A 56 -14.25 0.39 9.34
CA ARG A 56 -14.32 0.75 7.93
C ARG A 56 -12.95 1.16 7.38
N VAL A 57 -12.14 1.85 8.18
CA VAL A 57 -10.75 2.18 7.82
C VAL A 57 -9.94 0.90 7.60
N ARG A 58 -10.09 -0.06 8.50
CA ARG A 58 -9.38 -1.35 8.40
C ARG A 58 -9.78 -2.15 7.15
N GLU A 59 -11.03 -2.02 6.70
CA GLU A 59 -11.50 -2.69 5.48
C GLU A 59 -10.77 -2.20 4.21
N TYR A 60 -10.29 -0.97 4.19
CA TYR A 60 -9.46 -0.47 3.08
C TYR A 60 -8.04 -1.02 3.10
N LEU A 61 -7.55 -1.36 4.29
CA LEU A 61 -6.18 -1.86 4.45
C LEU A 61 -5.99 -3.28 3.93
N THR A 62 -6.92 -4.18 4.22
CA THR A 62 -6.75 -5.62 3.93
C THR A 62 -6.51 -5.89 2.45
N PRO A 63 -7.35 -5.42 1.50
CA PRO A 63 -7.07 -5.65 0.08
C PRO A 63 -5.82 -4.92 -0.41
N ALA A 64 -5.54 -3.73 0.10
CA ALA A 64 -4.33 -2.99 -0.25
C ALA A 64 -3.07 -3.72 0.19
N GLY A 65 -3.07 -4.25 1.40
CA GLY A 65 -1.96 -5.05 1.92
C GLY A 65 -1.75 -6.32 1.11
N HIS A 66 -2.81 -7.04 0.79
CA HIS A 66 -2.73 -8.25 -0.03
C HIS A 66 -2.15 -7.96 -1.41
N ARG A 67 -2.58 -6.87 -2.05
CA ARG A 67 -2.03 -6.48 -3.36
C ARG A 67 -0.55 -6.16 -3.30
N PHE A 68 -0.16 -5.33 -2.35
CA PHE A 68 1.22 -4.86 -2.24
C PHE A 68 2.16 -5.98 -1.82
N TYR A 69 1.85 -6.69 -0.74
CA TYR A 69 2.70 -7.77 -0.26
C TYR A 69 2.69 -8.99 -1.18
N GLY A 70 1.58 -9.25 -1.84
CA GLY A 70 1.51 -10.26 -2.89
C GLY A 70 2.42 -9.92 -4.07
N LEU A 71 2.44 -8.66 -4.48
CA LEU A 71 3.35 -8.19 -5.52
C LEU A 71 4.81 -8.31 -5.08
N VAL A 72 5.16 -7.85 -3.89
CA VAL A 72 6.53 -7.92 -3.37
C VAL A 72 7.00 -9.37 -3.26
N GLY A 73 6.16 -10.26 -2.73
CA GLY A 73 6.46 -11.69 -2.66
C GLY A 73 6.66 -12.31 -4.03
N SER A 74 5.81 -11.98 -4.98
CA SER A 74 5.93 -12.44 -6.37
C SER A 74 7.22 -11.94 -7.03
N LEU A 75 7.59 -10.68 -6.79
CA LEU A 75 8.85 -10.12 -7.30
C LEU A 75 10.07 -10.85 -6.71
N VAL A 76 10.04 -11.20 -5.44
CA VAL A 76 11.13 -11.97 -4.81
C VAL A 76 11.29 -13.33 -5.50
N VAL A 77 10.19 -14.03 -5.75
CA VAL A 77 10.22 -15.32 -6.47
C VAL A 77 10.76 -15.13 -7.89
N VAL A 78 10.27 -14.13 -8.62
CA VAL A 78 10.70 -13.84 -10.00
C VAL A 78 12.19 -13.51 -10.05
N LEU A 79 12.71 -12.77 -9.08
CA LEU A 79 14.13 -12.41 -9.04
C LEU A 79 15.05 -13.63 -8.91
N ASN A 80 14.59 -14.73 -8.30
CA ASN A 80 15.34 -15.98 -8.25
C ASN A 80 15.52 -16.62 -9.64
N PHE A 81 14.66 -16.29 -10.60
CA PHE A 81 14.70 -16.79 -11.98
C PHE A 81 15.03 -15.68 -12.97
N SER A 82 15.58 -14.57 -12.49
CA SER A 82 15.79 -13.38 -13.32
C SER A 82 16.69 -13.61 -14.54
N SER A 83 17.74 -14.44 -14.43
CA SER A 83 18.62 -14.75 -15.55
C SER A 83 17.87 -15.44 -16.69
N GLN A 84 17.07 -16.45 -16.38
CA GLN A 84 16.28 -17.16 -17.38
C GLN A 84 15.22 -16.26 -18.00
N LEU A 85 14.55 -15.47 -17.19
CA LEU A 85 13.50 -14.54 -17.64
C LEU A 85 14.08 -13.44 -18.52
N ALA A 86 15.25 -12.89 -18.16
CA ALA A 86 15.92 -11.89 -18.97
C ALA A 86 16.29 -12.45 -20.35
N GLY A 87 16.74 -13.72 -20.40
CA GLY A 87 17.00 -14.39 -21.66
C GLY A 87 15.76 -14.56 -22.53
N TRP A 88 14.62 -14.84 -21.92
CA TRP A 88 13.36 -15.04 -22.65
C TRP A 88 12.77 -13.74 -23.20
N VAL A 89 12.93 -12.62 -22.48
CA VAL A 89 12.32 -11.33 -22.86
C VAL A 89 13.26 -10.41 -23.65
N GLY A 90 14.50 -10.82 -23.88
CA GLY A 90 15.45 -10.09 -24.68
C GLY A 90 16.46 -9.24 -23.93
N GLY A 91 16.55 -9.36 -22.60
CA GLY A 91 17.58 -8.69 -21.80
C GLY A 91 17.07 -8.18 -20.45
N TRP A 92 17.99 -7.68 -19.64
CA TRP A 92 17.71 -7.18 -18.29
C TRP A 92 16.85 -5.93 -18.30
N TRP A 93 17.07 -5.04 -19.25
CA TRP A 93 16.28 -3.81 -19.38
C TRP A 93 14.81 -4.13 -19.69
N GLN A 94 14.60 -5.04 -20.64
CA GLN A 94 13.25 -5.48 -21.02
C GLN A 94 12.54 -6.14 -19.84
N LEU A 95 13.26 -6.96 -19.08
CA LEU A 95 12.71 -7.58 -17.87
C LEU A 95 12.33 -6.52 -16.82
N ALA A 96 13.21 -5.55 -16.58
CA ALA A 96 12.93 -4.47 -15.61
C ALA A 96 11.69 -3.66 -16.01
N VAL A 97 11.58 -3.27 -17.29
CA VAL A 97 10.41 -2.53 -17.80
C VAL A 97 9.14 -3.37 -17.70
N LEU A 98 9.21 -4.66 -18.03
CA LEU A 98 8.07 -5.56 -17.95
C LEU A 98 7.57 -5.70 -16.51
N LEU A 99 8.46 -5.95 -15.56
CA LEU A 99 8.12 -6.07 -14.15
C LEU A 99 7.53 -4.78 -13.59
N TRP A 100 8.10 -3.64 -13.97
CA TRP A 100 7.59 -2.33 -13.57
C TRP A 100 6.17 -2.09 -14.11
N THR A 101 5.95 -2.39 -15.39
CA THR A 101 4.63 -2.25 -16.03
C THR A 101 3.59 -3.13 -15.37
N ILE A 102 3.91 -4.39 -15.11
CA ILE A 102 3.01 -5.33 -14.41
C ILE A 102 2.70 -4.82 -13.01
N SER A 103 3.70 -4.35 -12.28
CA SER A 103 3.52 -3.83 -10.93
C SER A 103 2.59 -2.62 -10.91
N ILE A 104 2.74 -1.70 -11.86
CA ILE A 104 1.83 -0.56 -12.03
C ILE A 104 0.40 -1.04 -12.27
N LEU A 105 0.20 -1.98 -13.20
CA LEU A 105 -1.12 -2.50 -13.55
C LEU A 105 -1.80 -3.24 -12.40
N VAL A 106 -1.03 -3.86 -11.52
CA VAL A 106 -1.56 -4.56 -10.35
C VAL A 106 -1.94 -3.59 -9.22
N VAL A 107 -1.07 -2.64 -8.92
CA VAL A 107 -1.21 -1.80 -7.71
C VAL A 107 -1.94 -0.49 -8.00
N VAL A 108 -1.57 0.23 -9.05
CA VAL A 108 -2.02 1.61 -9.24
C VAL A 108 -3.50 1.72 -9.56
N PRO A 109 -4.09 0.99 -10.53
CA PRO A 109 -5.50 1.15 -10.86
C PRO A 109 -6.43 0.86 -9.68
N LEU A 110 -6.20 -0.23 -8.98
CA LEU A 110 -7.00 -0.64 -7.82
C LEU A 110 -6.73 0.25 -6.62
N GLY A 111 -5.48 0.70 -6.43
CA GLY A 111 -5.13 1.64 -5.38
C GLY A 111 -5.78 2.99 -5.57
N VAL A 112 -5.77 3.52 -6.78
CA VAL A 112 -6.45 4.79 -7.13
C VAL A 112 -7.96 4.65 -6.96
N ARG A 113 -8.53 3.52 -7.37
CA ARG A 113 -9.96 3.25 -7.16
C ARG A 113 -10.31 3.31 -5.67
N ASP A 114 -9.53 2.67 -4.83
CA ASP A 114 -9.79 2.64 -3.39
C ASP A 114 -9.56 4.01 -2.73
N ILE A 115 -8.59 4.78 -3.19
CA ILE A 115 -8.37 6.15 -2.72
C ILE A 115 -9.59 7.03 -3.06
N ARG A 116 -10.09 6.95 -4.28
CA ARG A 116 -11.29 7.68 -4.70
C ARG A 116 -12.53 7.23 -3.94
N ARG A 117 -12.65 5.92 -3.71
CA ARG A 117 -13.74 5.34 -2.95
C ARG A 117 -13.74 5.86 -1.51
N ALA A 118 -12.57 5.95 -0.88
CA ALA A 118 -12.44 6.51 0.45
C ALA A 118 -12.80 8.00 0.49
N GLN A 119 -12.54 8.77 -0.56
CA GLN A 119 -12.95 10.17 -0.65
C GLN A 119 -14.47 10.34 -0.67
N ARG A 120 -15.20 9.36 -1.19
CA ARG A 120 -16.66 9.38 -1.29
C ARG A 120 -17.35 8.77 -0.08
N GLU A 121 -16.61 8.15 0.80
CA GLU A 121 -17.13 7.51 2.00
C GLU A 121 -17.67 8.58 2.97
N PRO A 122 -18.86 8.37 3.59
CA PRO A 122 -19.40 9.32 4.55
C PRO A 122 -18.74 9.19 5.92
N TRP A 123 -17.49 9.62 6.00
CA TRP A 123 -16.76 9.61 7.28
C TRP A 123 -17.37 10.59 8.26
N GLN A 124 -17.47 10.18 9.51
CA GLN A 124 -17.95 11.01 10.61
C GLN A 124 -16.94 11.01 11.74
N ASP A 125 -16.84 12.14 12.42
CA ASP A 125 -16.00 12.26 13.61
C ASP A 125 -16.42 11.23 14.65
N MET A 126 -15.46 10.61 15.31
CA MET A 126 -15.72 9.65 16.37
C MET A 126 -14.86 9.98 17.60
N THR A 127 -15.40 9.64 18.76
CA THR A 127 -14.67 9.77 20.02
C THR A 127 -14.32 8.39 20.53
N ILE A 128 -13.06 8.20 20.91
CA ILE A 128 -12.58 6.95 21.48
C ILE A 128 -12.05 7.20 22.87
N GLU A 129 -12.18 6.19 23.74
CA GLU A 129 -11.53 6.19 25.05
C GLU A 129 -10.12 5.66 24.90
N THR A 130 -9.16 6.40 25.45
CA THR A 130 -7.77 5.98 25.50
C THR A 130 -7.35 5.88 26.96
N GLU A 131 -6.62 4.83 27.30
CA GLU A 131 -6.03 4.73 28.62
C GLU A 131 -4.89 5.76 28.73
N ALA A 132 -4.94 6.58 29.76
CA ALA A 132 -3.83 7.47 30.09
C ALA A 132 -2.67 6.62 30.64
N VAL A 133 -1.55 6.63 29.95
CA VAL A 133 -0.35 5.91 30.37
C VAL A 133 0.56 6.89 31.11
#